data_bc943117f411df6b5e0dc9a8a08200b3
#
_entry.id   bc943117f411df6b5e0dc9a8a08200b3
#
_cell.length_a   1.000
_cell.length_b   1.000
_cell.length_c   1.000
_cell.angle_alpha   90.00
_cell.angle_beta   90.00
_cell.angle_gamma   90.00
#
_symmetry.space_group_name_H-M   'P 1'
#
loop_
_entity.id
_entity.type
_entity.pdbx_description
1 polymer ?
#
loop_
_entity_poly.entity_id
_entity_poly.type
_entity_poly.pdbx_seq_one_letter_code
_entity_poly.pdbx_strand_id
1 'polypeptide(L)' 'MDIKTRISLDVLNEYSVTVKTQQYIDIEGEELNVGEPRARAYANSERGRAELAKEVPEPYLSAVLTVWGDAPKVVETIL' A
#
# COMPACT_ATOMS: atom_id res chain seq x y z
N MET A 1 -19.54 15.04 -8.51
CA MET A 1 -19.05 14.54 -7.23
C MET A 1 -17.92 13.53 -7.50
N ASP A 2 -16.76 13.81 -6.98
CA ASP A 2 -15.59 13.00 -7.26
C ASP A 2 -15.36 11.99 -6.14
N ILE A 3 -15.07 10.75 -6.52
CA ILE A 3 -14.67 9.73 -5.58
C ILE A 3 -13.17 9.84 -5.40
N LYS A 4 -12.75 10.02 -4.15
CA LYS A 4 -11.33 10.12 -3.80
C LYS A 4 -10.86 8.83 -3.17
N THR A 5 -9.56 8.63 -3.16
CA THR A 5 -8.96 7.44 -2.58
C THR A 5 -7.99 7.83 -1.47
N ARG A 6 -8.14 7.20 -0.32
CA ARG A 6 -7.21 7.37 0.80
C ARG A 6 -6.39 6.10 0.91
N ILE A 7 -5.08 6.25 0.97
CA ILE A 7 -4.16 5.14 1.13
C ILE A 7 -3.50 5.25 2.50
N SER A 8 -3.45 4.13 3.20
CA SER A 8 -2.71 4.07 4.46
C SER A 8 -1.82 2.84 4.47
N LEU A 9 -0.66 2.98 5.10
CA LEU A 9 0.30 1.90 5.26
C LEU A 9 0.17 1.36 6.68
N ASP A 10 -0.02 0.05 6.78
CA ASP A 10 -0.23 -0.59 8.06
C ASP A 10 0.79 -1.70 8.24
N VAL A 11 1.20 -1.93 9.48
CA VAL A 11 2.18 -2.98 9.83
C VAL A 11 3.41 -2.94 8.92
N LEU A 12 3.93 -1.72 8.68
CA LEU A 12 5.11 -1.54 7.83
C LEU A 12 6.37 -1.89 8.63
N ASN A 13 7.12 -2.86 8.14
CA ASN A 13 8.42 -3.22 8.69
C ASN A 13 9.33 -3.66 7.54
N GLU A 14 10.55 -4.08 7.87
CA GLU A 14 11.54 -4.45 6.86
C GLU A 14 11.18 -5.70 6.06
N TYR A 15 10.18 -6.46 6.50
CA TYR A 15 9.79 -7.70 5.83
C TYR A 15 8.51 -7.59 5.01
N SER A 16 7.61 -6.69 5.39
CA SER A 16 6.30 -6.61 4.74
C SER A 16 5.61 -5.27 4.98
N VAL A 17 4.52 -5.06 4.28
CA VAL A 17 3.61 -3.94 4.50
C VAL A 17 2.20 -4.36 4.10
N THR A 18 1.20 -3.83 4.80
CA THR A 18 -0.18 -3.94 4.38
C THR A 18 -0.64 -2.57 3.89
N VAL A 19 -1.10 -2.50 2.65
CA VAL A 19 -1.60 -1.27 2.05
C VAL A 19 -3.12 -1.30 2.11
N LYS A 20 -3.70 -0.34 2.80
CA LYS A 20 -5.15 -0.20 2.91
C LYS A 20 -5.61 0.93 2.02
N THR A 21 -6.68 0.69 1.28
CA THR A 21 -7.25 1.65 0.34
C THR A 21 -8.72 1.86 0.69
N GLN A 22 -9.11 3.11 0.91
CA GLN A 22 -10.49 3.46 1.21
C GLN A 22 -10.94 4.54 0.25
N GLN A 23 -12.04 4.29 -0.44
CA GLN A 23 -12.66 5.31 -1.27
C GLN A 23 -13.58 6.16 -0.40
N TYR A 24 -13.65 7.45 -0.70
CA TYR A 24 -14.49 8.37 0.03
C TYR A 24 -14.94 9.52 -0.86
N ILE A 25 -15.98 10.21 -0.41
CA ILE A 25 -16.45 11.42 -1.05
C ILE A 25 -16.42 12.54 0.00
N ASP A 26 -16.29 13.77 -0.49
CA ASP A 26 -16.28 14.94 0.37
C ASP A 26 -17.55 15.73 0.09
N ILE A 27 -18.42 15.88 1.09
CA ILE A 27 -19.66 16.64 0.98
C ILE A 27 -19.65 17.70 2.07
N GLU A 28 -19.61 18.95 1.65
CA GLU A 28 -19.65 20.11 2.56
C GLU A 28 -18.64 20.04 3.70
N GLY A 29 -17.42 19.58 3.38
CA GLY A 29 -16.36 19.48 4.36
C GLY A 29 -16.35 18.19 5.16
N GLU A 30 -17.32 17.32 4.96
CA GLU A 30 -17.36 16.02 5.61
C GLU A 30 -16.93 14.92 4.66
N GLU A 31 -16.06 14.06 5.13
CA GLU A 31 -15.59 12.91 4.37
C GLU A 31 -16.45 11.69 4.71
N LEU A 32 -17.06 11.11 3.69
CA LEU A 32 -17.91 9.93 3.85
C LEU A 32 -17.28 8.78 3.10
N ASN A 33 -17.05 7.66 3.78
CA ASN A 33 -16.49 6.47 3.16
C ASN A 33 -17.49 5.83 2.21
N VAL A 34 -16.99 5.39 1.05
CA VAL A 34 -17.79 4.73 0.03
C VAL A 34 -17.30 3.29 -0.10
N GLY A 35 -18.16 2.35 0.20
CA GLY A 35 -17.81 0.95 0.15
C GLY A 35 -16.89 0.52 1.28
N GLU A 36 -16.45 -0.72 1.20
CA GLU A 36 -15.56 -1.28 2.20
C GLU A 36 -14.11 -1.03 1.85
N PRO A 37 -13.24 -0.87 2.86
CA PRO A 37 -11.82 -0.71 2.60
C PRO A 37 -11.22 -1.99 2.03
N ARG A 38 -10.21 -1.83 1.21
CA ARG A 38 -9.45 -2.95 0.68
C ARG A 38 -8.09 -2.97 1.35
N ALA A 39 -7.61 -4.16 1.64
CA ALA A 39 -6.29 -4.32 2.21
C ALA A 39 -5.53 -5.37 1.39
N ARG A 40 -4.27 -5.08 1.11
CA ARG A 40 -3.40 -6.02 0.43
C ARG A 40 -2.03 -6.00 1.07
N ALA A 41 -1.52 -7.19 1.37
CA ALA A 41 -0.19 -7.34 1.94
C ALA A 41 0.85 -7.57 0.85
N TYR A 42 2.02 -6.98 1.03
CA TYR A 42 3.17 -7.15 0.13
C TYR A 42 4.36 -7.58 0.96
N ALA A 43 5.05 -8.61 0.49
CA ALA A 43 6.30 -9.04 1.11
C ALA A 43 7.47 -8.25 0.52
N ASN A 44 8.50 -8.01 1.32
CA ASN A 44 9.73 -7.40 0.84
C ASN A 44 10.58 -8.45 0.12
N SER A 45 10.08 -8.96 -0.99
CA SER A 45 10.73 -9.89 -1.90
C SER A 45 10.88 -9.21 -3.25
N GLU A 46 11.61 -9.81 -4.16
CA GLU A 46 11.72 -9.26 -5.52
C GLU A 46 10.35 -9.11 -6.16
N ARG A 47 9.52 -10.14 -6.03
CA ARG A 47 8.17 -10.13 -6.58
C ARG A 47 7.29 -9.08 -5.88
N GLY A 48 7.34 -9.06 -4.55
CA GLY A 48 6.54 -8.10 -3.78
C GLY A 48 6.91 -6.67 -4.09
N ARG A 49 8.18 -6.37 -4.26
CA ARG A 49 8.65 -5.04 -4.65
C ARG A 49 8.15 -4.64 -6.04
N ALA A 50 8.17 -5.58 -6.99
CA ALA A 50 7.69 -5.32 -8.34
C ALA A 50 6.18 -5.04 -8.35
N GLU A 51 5.40 -5.80 -7.61
CA GLU A 51 3.97 -5.60 -7.50
C GLU A 51 3.64 -4.28 -6.80
N LEU A 52 4.36 -3.96 -5.74
CA LEU A 52 4.19 -2.71 -5.01
C LEU A 52 4.43 -1.51 -5.93
N ALA A 53 5.49 -1.57 -6.73
CA ALA A 53 5.84 -0.48 -7.66
C ALA A 53 4.77 -0.25 -8.73
N LYS A 54 4.04 -1.29 -9.11
CA LYS A 54 2.96 -1.17 -10.09
C LYS A 54 1.67 -0.64 -9.49
N GLU A 55 1.40 -0.97 -8.25
CA GLU A 55 0.07 -0.77 -7.65
C GLU A 55 0.00 0.38 -6.66
N VAL A 56 1.11 0.74 -6.05
CA VAL A 56 1.13 1.75 -5.00
C VAL A 56 1.77 3.04 -5.52
N PRO A 57 1.02 4.15 -5.48
CA PRO A 57 1.55 5.43 -5.98
C PRO A 57 2.49 6.10 -4.98
N GLU A 58 3.20 7.12 -5.45
CA GLU A 58 3.99 7.99 -4.60
C GLU A 58 3.05 8.91 -3.79
N PRO A 59 3.39 9.33 -2.60
CA PRO A 59 4.67 9.09 -1.91
C PRO A 59 4.73 7.78 -1.12
N TYR A 60 3.68 6.99 -1.17
CA TYR A 60 3.58 5.74 -0.38
C TYR A 60 4.61 4.70 -0.79
N LEU A 61 4.87 4.58 -2.08
CA LEU A 61 5.88 3.66 -2.59
C LEU A 61 7.26 4.01 -2.03
N SER A 62 7.66 5.27 -2.08
CA SER A 62 8.94 5.71 -1.55
C SER A 62 9.04 5.48 -0.04
N ALA A 63 7.95 5.70 0.69
CA ALA A 63 7.93 5.47 2.13
C ALA A 63 8.20 4.00 2.47
N VAL A 64 7.58 3.09 1.75
CA VAL A 64 7.80 1.66 1.94
C VAL A 64 9.24 1.27 1.61
N LEU A 65 9.73 1.73 0.47
CA LEU A 65 11.08 1.40 0.04
C LEU A 65 12.16 1.98 0.95
N THR A 66 11.88 3.10 1.60
CA THR A 66 12.78 3.67 2.60
C THR A 66 12.94 2.73 3.79
N VAL A 67 11.85 2.14 4.25
CA VAL A 67 11.89 1.17 5.37
C VAL A 67 12.50 -0.16 4.92
N TRP A 68 12.16 -0.60 3.70
CA TRP A 68 12.62 -1.88 3.19
C TRP A 68 14.11 -1.89 2.80
N GLY A 69 14.65 -0.73 2.43
CA GLY A 69 16.06 -0.64 2.01
C GLY A 69 16.26 -1.04 0.56
N ASP A 70 17.52 -1.25 0.20
CA ASP A 70 17.91 -1.46 -1.21
C ASP A 70 17.75 -2.90 -1.70
N ALA A 71 17.58 -3.85 -0.81
CA ALA A 71 17.53 -5.26 -1.18
C ALA A 71 16.38 -5.99 -0.49
N PRO A 72 15.82 -7.01 -1.15
CA PRO A 72 14.78 -7.83 -0.55
C PRO A 72 15.28 -8.55 0.71
N LYS A 73 14.40 -8.68 1.70
CA LYS A 73 14.67 -9.41 2.94
C LYS A 73 14.00 -10.78 2.97
N VAL A 74 13.03 -10.99 2.08
CA VAL A 74 12.26 -12.22 2.01
C VAL A 74 12.56 -12.90 0.69
N VAL A 75 12.87 -14.18 0.77
CA VAL A 75 13.08 -14.99 -0.44
C VAL A 75 11.84 -15.87 -0.60
N GLU A 76 11.13 -15.67 -1.71
CA GLU A 76 9.98 -16.50 -2.02
C GLU A 76 10.45 -17.72 -2.80
N THR A 77 10.17 -18.90 -2.27
CA THR A 77 10.51 -20.16 -2.92
C THR A 77 9.25 -20.71 -3.58
N ILE A 78 9.35 -20.96 -4.87
CA ILE A 78 8.27 -21.60 -5.63
C ILE A 78 8.64 -23.06 -5.78
N LEU A 79 7.81 -23.92 -5.24
CA LEU A 79 7.98 -25.37 -5.32
C LEU A 79 7.03 -25.98 -6.32
#